data_bf4164b5228f98791d4f9f2569bf2982
#
_entry.id   bf4164b5228f98791d4f9f2569bf2982
#
_cell.length_a   1.000
_cell.length_b   1.000
_cell.length_c   1.000
_cell.angle_alpha   90.00
_cell.angle_beta   90.00
_cell.angle_gamma   90.00
#
_symmetry.space_group_name_H-M   'P 1'
#
loop_
_entity.id
_entity.type
_entity.pdbx_description
1 polymer ?
#
loop_
_entity_poly.entity_id
_entity_poly.type
_entity_poly.pdbx_seq_one_letter_code
_entity_poly.pdbx_strand_id
1 'polypeptide(L)'
;MGARGDSNARLPPMSDTIFSKIIAGEIPCHKVYEDDLVLAFLDIFPLSPGHTLVIPKERKAKLHELSDEAAAELGRALPRIARAVCEVTGTEDYNLLQNNGALAHQAVFHVHFHIIPKPTEKAGLGIRWEPIEAPDPAEMAARLRAAIGEVQA
;
A
#
# COMPACT_ATOMS: atom_id res chain seq x y z
N MET A 1 -5.14 49.52 7.16
CA MET A 1 -6.05 48.45 7.47
C MET A 1 -5.78 47.27 6.54
N GLY A 2 -5.01 46.31 7.02
CA GLY A 2 -4.61 45.16 6.22
C GLY A 2 -5.58 44.00 6.43
N ALA A 3 -6.25 43.58 5.37
CA ALA A 3 -7.01 42.35 5.36
C ALA A 3 -6.02 41.16 5.36
N ARG A 4 -5.97 40.40 6.45
CA ARG A 4 -5.29 39.12 6.49
C ARG A 4 -6.19 38.11 5.77
N GLY A 5 -5.76 37.69 4.59
CA GLY A 5 -6.41 36.61 3.89
C GLY A 5 -6.22 35.30 4.65
N ASP A 6 -7.31 34.73 5.13
CA ASP A 6 -7.37 33.37 5.66
C ASP A 6 -7.07 32.38 4.51
N SER A 7 -5.82 31.96 4.39
CA SER A 7 -5.41 30.87 3.49
C SER A 7 -5.65 29.51 4.16
N ASN A 8 -6.87 29.27 4.62
CA ASN A 8 -7.32 27.93 5.00
C ASN A 8 -8.02 27.28 3.81
N ALA A 9 -7.32 27.18 2.69
CA ALA A 9 -7.78 26.39 1.57
C ALA A 9 -7.75 24.92 1.99
N ARG A 10 -8.88 24.40 2.49
CA ARG A 10 -9.08 22.97 2.64
C ARG A 10 -8.87 22.35 1.26
N LEU A 11 -7.89 21.45 1.16
CA LEU A 11 -7.75 20.60 -0.02
C LEU A 11 -9.10 19.95 -0.30
N PRO A 12 -9.53 19.87 -1.57
CA PRO A 12 -10.78 19.21 -1.90
C PRO A 12 -10.76 17.79 -1.34
N PRO A 13 -11.89 17.29 -0.81
CA PRO A 13 -11.96 15.92 -0.30
C PRO A 13 -11.53 14.98 -1.41
N MET A 14 -10.68 13.99 -1.09
CA MET A 14 -10.30 12.95 -2.04
C MET A 14 -11.57 12.28 -2.57
N SER A 15 -11.65 12.10 -3.89
CA SER A 15 -12.75 11.37 -4.52
C SER A 15 -12.85 9.96 -3.94
N ASP A 16 -14.09 9.45 -3.81
CA ASP A 16 -14.32 8.10 -3.35
C ASP A 16 -13.68 7.07 -4.28
N THR A 17 -13.05 6.08 -3.68
CA THR A 17 -12.54 4.89 -4.37
C THR A 17 -13.40 3.69 -3.98
N ILE A 18 -13.28 2.59 -4.72
CA ILE A 18 -13.91 1.32 -4.32
C ILE A 18 -13.49 0.90 -2.90
N PHE A 19 -12.24 1.18 -2.51
CA PHE A 19 -11.74 0.84 -1.17
C PHE A 19 -12.32 1.73 -0.08
N SER A 20 -12.49 3.02 -0.31
CA SER A 20 -13.17 3.90 0.66
C SER A 20 -14.63 3.49 0.87
N LYS A 21 -15.30 3.01 -0.17
CA LYS A 21 -16.67 2.48 -0.08
C LYS A 21 -16.73 1.15 0.66
N ILE A 22 -15.73 0.28 0.50
CA ILE A 22 -15.61 -0.96 1.29
C ILE A 22 -15.40 -0.63 2.77
N ILE A 23 -14.53 0.32 3.10
CA ILE A 23 -14.30 0.78 4.48
C ILE A 23 -15.60 1.31 5.09
N ALA A 24 -16.39 2.06 4.34
CA ALA A 24 -17.68 2.61 4.78
C ALA A 24 -18.80 1.55 4.88
N GLY A 25 -18.57 0.32 4.42
CA GLY A 25 -19.56 -0.76 4.41
C GLY A 25 -20.59 -0.64 3.27
N GLU A 26 -20.39 0.25 2.30
CA GLU A 26 -21.27 0.43 1.15
C GLU A 26 -21.11 -0.66 0.09
N ILE A 27 -19.91 -1.23 -0.02
CA ILE A 27 -19.58 -2.34 -0.90
C ILE A 27 -19.12 -3.53 -0.05
N PRO A 28 -19.68 -4.73 -0.25
CA PRO A 28 -19.28 -5.92 0.49
C PRO A 28 -17.87 -6.39 0.08
N CYS A 29 -17.17 -7.02 1.01
CA CYS A 29 -15.89 -7.68 0.77
C CYS A 29 -15.80 -8.97 1.58
N HIS A 30 -14.88 -9.87 1.19
CA HIS A 30 -14.52 -11.04 1.97
C HIS A 30 -13.42 -10.65 2.98
N LYS A 31 -13.86 -10.12 4.12
CA LYS A 31 -12.98 -9.60 5.17
C LYS A 31 -12.13 -10.72 5.79
N VAL A 32 -10.84 -10.42 5.96
CA VAL A 32 -9.85 -11.32 6.57
C VAL A 32 -9.41 -10.79 7.94
N TYR A 33 -9.23 -9.47 8.06
CA TYR A 33 -8.77 -8.81 9.26
C TYR A 33 -9.29 -7.37 9.32
N GLU A 34 -9.54 -6.88 10.51
CA GLU A 34 -9.89 -5.48 10.73
C GLU A 34 -9.50 -5.03 12.14
N ASP A 35 -8.94 -3.83 12.22
CA ASP A 35 -8.79 -3.06 13.44
C ASP A 35 -9.21 -1.61 13.20
N ASP A 36 -8.90 -0.70 14.12
CA ASP A 36 -9.32 0.70 14.01
C ASP A 36 -8.68 1.43 12.82
N LEU A 37 -7.50 0.99 12.35
CA LEU A 37 -6.69 1.68 11.35
C LEU A 37 -6.49 0.89 10.05
N VAL A 38 -6.70 -0.42 10.07
CA VAL A 38 -6.39 -1.33 8.96
C VAL A 38 -7.57 -2.24 8.65
N LEU A 39 -7.77 -2.50 7.38
CA LEU A 39 -8.71 -3.48 6.86
C LEU A 39 -8.00 -4.40 5.87
N ALA A 40 -8.24 -5.70 5.95
CA ALA A 40 -7.77 -6.67 4.98
C ALA A 40 -8.91 -7.55 4.46
N PHE A 41 -8.89 -7.82 3.16
CA PHE A 41 -9.91 -8.61 2.47
C PHE A 41 -9.33 -9.32 1.25
N LEU A 42 -10.01 -10.36 0.78
CA LEU A 42 -9.56 -11.09 -0.40
C LEU A 42 -9.72 -10.26 -1.67
N ASP A 43 -8.72 -10.34 -2.56
CA ASP A 43 -8.84 -9.80 -3.91
C ASP A 43 -9.85 -10.67 -4.70
N ILE A 44 -10.82 -10.00 -5.34
CA ILE A 44 -11.84 -10.70 -6.16
C ILE A 44 -11.32 -11.08 -7.55
N PHE A 45 -10.16 -10.57 -7.95
CA PHE A 45 -9.43 -10.94 -9.16
C PHE A 45 -8.05 -11.49 -8.79
N PRO A 46 -7.98 -12.60 -8.03
CA PRO A 46 -6.74 -13.06 -7.44
C PRO A 46 -5.76 -13.58 -8.50
N LEU A 47 -4.46 -13.35 -8.26
CA LEU A 47 -3.39 -13.95 -9.05
C LEU A 47 -3.08 -15.37 -8.59
N SER A 48 -3.48 -15.73 -7.37
CA SER A 48 -3.38 -17.06 -6.78
C SER A 48 -4.37 -17.20 -5.62
N PRO A 49 -4.74 -18.43 -5.20
CA PRO A 49 -5.59 -18.61 -4.03
C PRO A 49 -5.00 -17.97 -2.78
N GLY A 50 -5.79 -17.19 -2.07
CA GLY A 50 -5.36 -16.48 -0.87
C GLY A 50 -4.76 -15.09 -1.13
N HIS A 51 -4.78 -14.60 -2.36
CA HIS A 51 -4.37 -13.22 -2.67
C HIS A 51 -5.19 -12.24 -1.86
N THR A 52 -4.53 -11.57 -0.92
CA THR A 52 -5.14 -10.69 0.07
C THR A 52 -4.68 -9.25 -0.13
N LEU A 53 -5.62 -8.32 0.01
CA LEU A 53 -5.35 -6.89 0.04
C LEU A 53 -5.36 -6.39 1.48
N VAL A 54 -4.39 -5.55 1.82
CA VAL A 54 -4.30 -4.89 3.13
C VAL A 54 -4.25 -3.39 2.90
N ILE A 55 -5.21 -2.68 3.46
CA ILE A 55 -5.38 -1.25 3.26
C ILE A 55 -5.42 -0.49 4.59
N PRO A 56 -4.88 0.74 4.65
CA PRO A 56 -5.16 1.64 5.75
C PRO A 56 -6.58 2.19 5.61
N LYS A 57 -7.26 2.45 6.75
CA LYS A 57 -8.53 3.18 6.73
C LYS A 57 -8.33 4.66 6.46
N GLU A 58 -7.13 5.20 6.70
CA GLU A 58 -6.73 6.54 6.28
C GLU A 58 -6.72 6.63 4.74
N ARG A 59 -7.41 7.63 4.21
CA ARG A 59 -7.58 7.81 2.76
C ARG A 59 -6.41 8.60 2.17
N LYS A 60 -5.39 7.88 1.69
CA LYS A 60 -4.25 8.44 0.96
C LYS A 60 -4.00 7.62 -0.31
N ALA A 61 -3.61 8.31 -1.37
CA ALA A 61 -3.34 7.66 -2.66
C ALA A 61 -2.02 6.91 -2.65
N LYS A 62 -0.97 7.49 -2.05
CA LYS A 62 0.39 6.97 -2.09
C LYS A 62 0.97 6.75 -0.69
N LEU A 63 1.89 5.79 -0.60
CA LEU A 63 2.49 5.36 0.66
C LEU A 63 3.11 6.50 1.48
N HIS A 64 3.86 7.38 0.82
CA HIS A 64 4.56 8.49 1.49
C HIS A 64 3.65 9.62 1.98
N GLU A 65 2.36 9.54 1.68
CA GLU A 65 1.34 10.47 2.16
C GLU A 65 0.68 9.99 3.47
N LEU A 66 0.92 8.73 3.88
CA LEU A 66 0.36 8.17 5.12
C LEU A 66 0.93 8.87 6.36
N SER A 67 0.11 8.96 7.40
CA SER A 67 0.58 9.30 8.74
C SER A 67 1.49 8.19 9.30
N ASP A 68 2.38 8.54 10.20
CA ASP A 68 3.25 7.58 10.90
C ASP A 68 2.42 6.52 11.65
N GLU A 69 1.28 6.93 12.21
CA GLU A 69 0.37 6.02 12.92
C GLU A 69 -0.22 4.96 11.99
N ALA A 70 -0.76 5.36 10.84
CA ALA A 70 -1.30 4.43 9.83
C ALA A 70 -0.20 3.51 9.28
N ALA A 71 0.98 4.05 8.99
CA ALA A 71 2.11 3.28 8.50
C ALA A 71 2.61 2.25 9.53
N ALA A 72 2.67 2.63 10.81
CA ALA A 72 3.06 1.73 11.89
C ALA A 72 2.07 0.57 12.06
N GLU A 73 0.76 0.84 11.99
CA GLU A 73 -0.25 -0.20 12.14
C GLU A 73 -0.27 -1.16 10.94
N LEU A 74 -0.09 -0.65 9.72
CA LEU A 74 0.14 -1.50 8.54
C LEU A 74 1.36 -2.41 8.74
N GLY A 75 2.46 -1.87 9.25
CA GLY A 75 3.67 -2.63 9.55
C GLY A 75 3.47 -3.73 10.59
N ARG A 76 2.56 -3.54 11.55
CA ARG A 76 2.18 -4.58 12.52
C ARG A 76 1.23 -5.62 11.94
N ALA A 77 0.26 -5.19 11.13
CA ALA A 77 -0.77 -6.06 10.56
C ALA A 77 -0.22 -6.98 9.47
N LEU A 78 0.62 -6.48 8.58
CA LEU A 78 1.14 -7.22 7.41
C LEU A 78 1.79 -8.56 7.77
N PRO A 79 2.72 -8.67 8.73
CA PRO A 79 3.31 -9.96 9.09
C PRO A 79 2.31 -10.96 9.67
N ARG A 80 1.31 -10.49 10.43
CA ARG A 80 0.26 -11.34 11.00
C ARG A 80 -0.60 -11.95 9.92
N ILE A 81 -1.03 -11.12 8.97
CA ILE A 81 -1.87 -11.55 7.85
C ILE A 81 -1.08 -12.48 6.94
N ALA A 82 0.17 -12.15 6.63
CA ALA A 82 1.03 -13.00 5.80
C ALA A 82 1.23 -14.40 6.40
N ARG A 83 1.46 -14.52 7.71
CA ARG A 83 1.54 -15.83 8.38
C ARG A 83 0.25 -16.64 8.22
N ALA A 84 -0.90 -16.01 8.42
CA ALA A 84 -2.18 -16.66 8.26
C ALA A 84 -2.43 -17.11 6.80
N VAL A 85 -2.07 -16.28 5.83
CA VAL A 85 -2.16 -16.64 4.41
C VAL A 85 -1.28 -17.84 4.08
N CYS A 86 -0.03 -17.86 4.54
CA CYS A 86 0.89 -18.99 4.34
C CYS A 86 0.34 -20.27 4.97
N GLU A 87 -0.15 -20.21 6.19
CA GLU A 87 -0.72 -21.36 6.90
C GLU A 87 -1.92 -21.95 6.17
N VAL A 88 -2.89 -21.10 5.79
CA VAL A 88 -4.13 -21.53 5.16
C VAL A 88 -3.91 -22.04 3.73
N THR A 89 -3.00 -21.43 2.98
CA THR A 89 -2.73 -21.82 1.59
C THR A 89 -1.72 -22.96 1.46
N GLY A 90 -0.99 -23.28 2.53
CA GLY A 90 0.12 -24.23 2.48
C GLY A 90 1.29 -23.75 1.62
N THR A 91 1.42 -22.44 1.40
CA THR A 91 2.43 -21.83 0.52
C THR A 91 3.31 -20.90 1.35
N GLU A 92 4.61 -21.19 1.43
CA GLU A 92 5.57 -20.36 2.18
C GLU A 92 6.08 -19.17 1.35
N ASP A 93 6.13 -19.33 0.04
CA ASP A 93 6.60 -18.28 -0.88
C ASP A 93 5.45 -17.34 -1.22
N TYR A 94 5.69 -16.04 -1.10
CA TYR A 94 4.72 -15.01 -1.49
C TYR A 94 5.41 -13.70 -1.86
N ASN A 95 4.72 -12.88 -2.62
CA ASN A 95 5.11 -11.51 -2.87
C ASN A 95 4.29 -10.56 -2.03
N LEU A 96 4.95 -9.58 -1.43
CA LEU A 96 4.33 -8.40 -0.86
C LEU A 96 4.55 -7.25 -1.85
N LEU A 97 3.46 -6.77 -2.47
CA LEU A 97 3.51 -5.75 -3.51
C LEU A 97 2.72 -4.52 -3.08
N GLN A 98 3.30 -3.34 -3.30
CA GLN A 98 2.60 -2.07 -3.12
C GLN A 98 3.01 -1.13 -4.27
N ASN A 99 2.02 -0.55 -4.93
CA ASN A 99 2.23 0.29 -6.10
C ASN A 99 1.83 1.74 -5.84
N ASN A 100 2.65 2.69 -6.25
CA ASN A 100 2.41 4.12 -6.08
C ASN A 100 2.46 4.83 -7.43
N GLY A 101 1.30 5.21 -7.93
CA GLY A 101 1.14 5.90 -9.21
C GLY A 101 0.84 4.96 -10.38
N ALA A 102 0.24 5.53 -11.42
CA ALA A 102 -0.22 4.77 -12.60
C ALA A 102 0.92 4.08 -13.36
N LEU A 103 2.08 4.73 -13.50
CA LEU A 103 3.26 4.13 -14.14
C LEU A 103 3.80 2.91 -13.39
N ALA A 104 3.56 2.84 -12.08
CA ALA A 104 3.91 1.71 -11.23
C ALA A 104 2.74 0.73 -11.04
N HIS A 105 1.77 0.71 -11.96
CA HIS A 105 0.60 -0.20 -11.98
C HIS A 105 -0.39 -0.01 -10.80
N GLN A 106 -0.45 1.16 -10.19
CA GLN A 106 -1.51 1.46 -9.24
C GLN A 106 -2.84 1.65 -9.99
N ALA A 107 -3.80 0.75 -9.77
CA ALA A 107 -5.12 0.81 -10.39
C ALA A 107 -6.15 1.54 -9.53
N VAL A 108 -6.10 1.37 -8.22
CA VAL A 108 -6.96 2.07 -7.25
C VAL A 108 -6.11 3.07 -6.45
N PHE A 109 -6.51 4.34 -6.45
CA PHE A 109 -5.75 5.43 -5.81
C PHE A 109 -6.10 5.58 -4.32
N HIS A 110 -5.92 4.49 -3.63
CA HIS A 110 -5.92 4.32 -2.18
C HIS A 110 -4.81 3.35 -1.85
N VAL A 111 -3.94 3.66 -0.90
CA VAL A 111 -2.81 2.80 -0.53
C VAL A 111 -3.30 1.38 -0.26
N HIS A 112 -2.70 0.41 -0.90
CA HIS A 112 -2.98 -1.00 -0.65
C HIS A 112 -1.76 -1.86 -0.89
N PHE A 113 -1.60 -2.85 -0.02
CA PHE A 113 -0.59 -3.89 -0.13
C PHE A 113 -1.25 -5.17 -0.61
N HIS A 114 -0.59 -5.85 -1.52
CA HIS A 114 -0.97 -7.20 -1.96
C HIS A 114 -0.10 -8.22 -1.25
N ILE A 115 -0.72 -9.23 -0.65
CA ILE A 115 -0.04 -10.47 -0.24
C ILE A 115 -0.45 -11.53 -1.25
N ILE A 116 0.49 -11.95 -2.09
CA ILE A 116 0.22 -12.81 -3.24
C ILE A 116 0.98 -14.12 -3.07
N PRO A 117 0.32 -15.22 -2.69
CA PRO A 117 0.96 -16.52 -2.62
C PRO A 117 1.59 -16.94 -3.94
N LYS A 118 2.75 -17.60 -3.88
CA LYS A 118 3.47 -18.12 -5.03
C LYS A 118 3.60 -19.64 -4.94
N PRO A 119 2.50 -20.39 -5.16
CA PRO A 119 2.52 -21.84 -5.00
C PRO A 119 3.27 -22.58 -6.11
N THR A 120 3.43 -21.98 -7.29
CA THR A 120 4.18 -22.52 -8.42
C THR A 120 4.82 -21.40 -9.23
N GLU A 121 5.73 -21.74 -10.13
CA GLU A 121 6.35 -20.75 -11.03
C GLU A 121 5.33 -19.98 -11.90
N LYS A 122 4.21 -20.61 -12.24
CA LYS A 122 3.19 -20.04 -13.13
C LYS A 122 2.09 -19.29 -12.39
N ALA A 123 1.81 -19.65 -11.14
CA ALA A 123 0.79 -18.98 -10.32
C ALA A 123 1.36 -17.80 -9.56
N GLY A 124 0.51 -16.86 -9.19
CA GLY A 124 0.90 -15.67 -8.46
C GLY A 124 1.52 -14.59 -9.34
N LEU A 125 2.30 -13.70 -8.72
CA LEU A 125 2.91 -12.56 -9.41
C LEU A 125 4.02 -13.01 -10.36
N GLY A 126 3.94 -12.57 -11.64
CA GLY A 126 5.04 -12.66 -12.57
C GLY A 126 5.95 -11.44 -12.47
N ILE A 127 7.24 -11.63 -12.29
CA ILE A 127 8.21 -10.55 -12.21
C ILE A 127 9.15 -10.63 -13.41
N ARG A 128 9.28 -9.50 -14.12
CA ARG A 128 10.34 -9.29 -15.10
C ARG A 128 11.38 -8.36 -14.50
N TRP A 129 12.58 -8.88 -14.27
CA TRP A 129 13.66 -8.17 -13.64
C TRP A 129 14.72 -7.79 -14.66
N GLU A 130 14.80 -6.51 -15.02
CA GLU A 130 15.73 -5.97 -16.01
C GLU A 130 16.62 -4.90 -15.33
N PRO A 131 17.78 -5.30 -14.79
CA PRO A 131 18.67 -4.35 -14.14
C PRO A 131 19.30 -3.38 -15.13
N ILE A 132 19.54 -2.16 -14.69
CA ILE A 132 20.31 -1.15 -15.39
C ILE A 132 21.62 -0.87 -14.65
N GLU A 133 22.57 -0.28 -15.35
CA GLU A 133 23.77 0.25 -14.69
C GLU A 133 23.42 1.54 -13.93
N ALA A 134 23.86 1.63 -12.66
CA ALA A 134 23.66 2.82 -11.86
C ALA A 134 24.68 3.91 -12.25
N PRO A 135 24.26 5.11 -12.67
CA PRO A 135 25.18 6.13 -13.19
C PRO A 135 26.17 6.65 -12.14
N ASP A 136 25.73 6.94 -10.94
CA ASP A 136 26.60 7.32 -9.81
C ASP A 136 25.92 6.96 -8.48
N PRO A 137 26.15 5.74 -7.98
CA PRO A 137 25.48 5.28 -6.76
C PRO A 137 25.93 6.05 -5.50
N ALA A 138 27.17 6.55 -5.45
CA ALA A 138 27.67 7.28 -4.29
C ALA A 138 27.02 8.67 -4.16
N GLU A 139 26.92 9.39 -5.27
CA GLU A 139 26.23 10.69 -5.31
C GLU A 139 24.73 10.52 -5.01
N MET A 140 24.08 9.55 -5.63
CA MET A 140 22.68 9.28 -5.39
C MET A 140 22.40 8.97 -3.91
N ALA A 141 23.24 8.12 -3.28
CA ALA A 141 23.11 7.81 -1.86
C ALA A 141 23.28 9.05 -0.97
N ALA A 142 24.23 9.94 -1.29
CA ALA A 142 24.43 11.19 -0.56
C ALA A 142 23.20 12.12 -0.65
N ARG A 143 22.63 12.27 -1.84
CA ARG A 143 21.43 13.07 -2.07
C ARG A 143 20.21 12.52 -1.32
N LEU A 144 20.04 11.20 -1.32
CA LEU A 144 18.93 10.56 -0.60
C LEU A 144 19.07 10.76 0.92
N ARG A 145 20.27 10.58 1.47
CA ARG A 145 20.52 10.84 2.90
C ARG A 145 20.19 12.27 3.29
N ALA A 146 20.60 13.23 2.48
CA ALA A 146 20.30 14.65 2.71
C ALA A 146 18.77 14.91 2.70
N ALA A 147 18.08 14.38 1.72
CA ALA A 147 16.63 14.55 1.59
C ALA A 147 15.87 13.87 2.77
N ILE A 148 16.28 12.69 3.20
CA ILE A 148 15.67 12.00 4.35
C ILE A 148 15.92 12.79 5.65
N GLY A 149 17.10 13.33 5.85
CA GLY A 149 17.42 14.17 7.01
C GLY A 149 16.58 15.45 7.06
N GLU A 150 16.27 16.06 5.92
CA GLU A 150 15.40 17.24 5.82
C GLU A 150 13.93 16.94 6.19
N VAL A 151 13.44 15.74 5.89
CA VAL A 151 12.08 15.31 6.21
C VAL A 151 11.90 15.05 7.71
N GLN A 152 12.95 14.67 8.41
CA GLN A 152 12.92 14.37 9.86
C GLN A 152 13.05 15.61 10.74
N ALA A 153 13.38 16.74 10.17
CA ALA A 153 13.46 18.03 10.88
C ALA A 153 12.12 18.74 10.85
#